data_255c9090ac76b911ece6cddef426f530
#
_entry.id   255c9090ac76b911ece6cddef426f530
#
_cell.length_a   1.000
_cell.length_b   1.000
_cell.length_c   1.000
_cell.angle_alpha   90.00
_cell.angle_beta   90.00
_cell.angle_gamma   90.00
#
_symmetry.space_group_name_H-M   'P 1'
#
loop_
_entity.id
_entity.type
_entity.pdbx_description
1 polymer ?
#
loop_
_entity_poly.entity_id
_entity_poly.type
_entity_poly.pdbx_seq_one_letter_code
_entity_poly.pdbx_strand_id
1 'polypeptide(L)'
;MININPLFEALQYFHRRAEGRLVRIELDRLCTRFPSKTNEFLRLLSPVADLDYLVRVGKRELSQLLTPVCSSPTPFACSNSIMYMMVFPAIRDGIDPENFTEYIYSKTDEDIMVDILSVLESPGTATVTEEITSDVFYERLENTGLDEQARLGVMKLLFKYKSYSERVSLLVDGFLNAMRRERENVASICSAFSKRYPEGSGVLKKVNDCYGMGLPDDIEMTPYCSIFMYDHIAAFVKQYQDDTGKDSGMVLMGIGYDLVSSVRDIISSPEELAMLFKALSEPSRLDIINLLRESPAYGQELSEKTALHPTTISHHMARLVAANLVECDLRTAKTYYTLNKEYVIDILDRLRAVFSECADSKDEK
;
A
#
# COMPACT_ATOMS: atom_id res chain seq x y z
N MET A 1 -4.99 23.99 7.57
CA MET A 1 -5.31 23.33 6.27
C MET A 1 -4.53 22.03 6.24
N ILE A 2 -5.15 20.90 5.97
CA ILE A 2 -4.45 19.62 5.91
C ILE A 2 -3.62 19.59 4.63
N ASN A 3 -2.33 19.27 4.76
CA ASN A 3 -1.37 19.25 3.65
C ASN A 3 -1.14 17.81 3.15
N ILE A 4 -0.47 17.68 2.02
CA ILE A 4 0.12 16.42 1.56
C ILE A 4 1.59 16.36 2.00
N ASN A 5 2.14 15.15 2.13
CA ASN A 5 3.58 14.97 2.22
C ASN A 5 4.12 14.54 0.85
N PRO A 6 4.81 15.43 0.10
CA PRO A 6 5.16 15.15 -1.30
C PRO A 6 6.12 13.96 -1.49
N LEU A 7 7.00 13.69 -0.52
CA LEU A 7 7.91 12.53 -0.58
C LEU A 7 7.15 11.22 -0.35
N PHE A 8 6.16 11.22 0.55
CA PHE A 8 5.29 10.08 0.74
C PHE A 8 4.44 9.82 -0.50
N GLU A 9 3.89 10.88 -1.11
CA GLU A 9 3.12 10.76 -2.36
C GLU A 9 3.97 10.20 -3.49
N ALA A 10 5.26 10.57 -3.58
CA ALA A 10 6.18 10.01 -4.56
C ALA A 10 6.34 8.49 -4.37
N LEU A 11 6.54 8.04 -3.12
CA LEU A 11 6.61 6.61 -2.81
C LEU A 11 5.35 5.86 -3.25
N GLN A 12 4.17 6.36 -2.87
CA GLN A 12 2.89 5.73 -3.20
C GLN A 12 2.62 5.72 -4.71
N TYR A 13 2.92 6.83 -5.40
CA TYR A 13 2.79 6.94 -6.84
C TYR A 13 3.62 5.89 -7.58
N PHE A 14 4.92 5.81 -7.29
CA PHE A 14 5.80 4.87 -7.98
C PHE A 14 5.50 3.43 -7.62
N HIS A 15 5.12 3.16 -6.38
CA HIS A 15 4.70 1.83 -5.95
C HIS A 15 3.48 1.32 -6.73
N ARG A 16 2.41 2.11 -6.78
CA ARG A 16 1.21 1.78 -7.57
C ARG A 16 1.54 1.57 -9.05
N ARG A 17 2.44 2.39 -9.60
CA ARG A 17 2.92 2.24 -10.98
C ARG A 17 3.68 0.94 -11.20
N ALA A 18 4.51 0.53 -10.26
CA ALA A 18 5.26 -0.73 -10.34
C ALA A 18 4.35 -1.96 -10.33
N GLU A 19 3.29 -1.92 -9.52
CA GLU A 19 2.27 -2.97 -9.41
C GLU A 19 1.24 -2.94 -10.56
N GLY A 20 1.23 -1.89 -11.38
CA GLY A 20 0.21 -1.69 -12.41
C GLY A 20 -1.15 -1.26 -11.85
N ARG A 21 -1.21 -0.81 -10.61
CA ARG A 21 -2.41 -0.34 -9.91
C ARG A 21 -2.68 1.12 -10.26
N LEU A 22 -3.13 1.38 -11.48
CA LEU A 22 -3.53 2.72 -11.90
C LEU A 22 -4.88 3.07 -11.28
N VAL A 23 -5.02 4.31 -10.80
CA VAL A 23 -6.27 4.80 -10.19
C VAL A 23 -7.43 4.73 -11.18
N ARG A 24 -7.17 4.99 -12.46
CA ARG A 24 -8.18 4.87 -13.52
C ARG A 24 -8.75 3.44 -13.63
N ILE A 25 -7.88 2.42 -13.60
CA ILE A 25 -8.31 1.02 -13.69
C ILE A 25 -9.12 0.63 -12.45
N GLU A 26 -8.68 1.06 -11.27
CA GLU A 26 -9.38 0.79 -10.02
C GLU A 26 -10.70 1.54 -9.93
N LEU A 27 -10.76 2.78 -10.41
CA LEU A 27 -12.00 3.55 -10.51
C LEU A 27 -13.04 2.85 -11.38
N ASP A 28 -12.64 2.33 -12.55
CA ASP A 28 -13.52 1.57 -13.44
C ASP A 28 -14.05 0.29 -12.74
N ARG A 29 -13.18 -0.40 -11.99
CA ARG A 29 -13.56 -1.58 -11.19
C ARG A 29 -14.57 -1.21 -10.08
N LEU A 30 -14.31 -0.14 -9.33
CA LEU A 30 -15.20 0.34 -8.27
C LEU A 30 -16.57 0.76 -8.83
N CYS A 31 -16.61 1.50 -9.94
CA CYS A 31 -17.85 1.91 -10.60
C CYS A 31 -18.66 0.70 -11.11
N THR A 32 -17.98 -0.32 -11.66
CA THR A 32 -18.62 -1.54 -12.12
C THR A 32 -19.18 -2.36 -10.96
N ARG A 33 -18.43 -2.44 -9.88
CA ARG A 33 -18.80 -3.24 -8.70
C ARG A 33 -19.89 -2.57 -7.85
N PHE A 34 -19.87 -1.24 -7.75
CA PHE A 34 -20.81 -0.46 -6.94
C PHE A 34 -21.53 0.62 -7.78
N PRO A 35 -22.46 0.21 -8.67
CA PRO A 35 -23.14 1.14 -9.58
C PRO A 35 -23.86 2.31 -8.87
N SER A 36 -24.41 2.07 -7.67
CA SER A 36 -25.07 3.09 -6.87
C SER A 36 -24.13 4.19 -6.35
N LYS A 37 -22.82 3.92 -6.27
CA LYS A 37 -21.77 4.83 -5.79
C LYS A 37 -20.94 5.43 -6.92
N THR A 38 -21.23 5.13 -8.17
CA THR A 38 -20.45 5.55 -9.35
C THR A 38 -20.20 7.05 -9.35
N ASN A 39 -21.21 7.89 -9.12
CA ASN A 39 -21.07 9.35 -9.14
C ASN A 39 -20.14 9.85 -8.02
N GLU A 40 -20.14 9.20 -6.85
CA GLU A 40 -19.26 9.55 -5.74
C GLU A 40 -17.81 9.17 -6.05
N PHE A 41 -17.57 7.97 -6.61
CA PHE A 41 -16.25 7.53 -7.04
C PHE A 41 -15.70 8.42 -8.16
N LEU A 42 -16.48 8.70 -9.20
CA LEU A 42 -16.04 9.57 -10.30
C LEU A 42 -15.67 10.97 -9.77
N ARG A 43 -16.49 11.57 -8.94
CA ARG A 43 -16.21 12.90 -8.40
C ARG A 43 -14.93 12.95 -7.59
N LEU A 44 -14.61 11.87 -6.84
CA LEU A 44 -13.50 11.84 -5.92
C LEU A 44 -12.20 11.38 -6.58
N LEU A 45 -12.27 10.33 -7.39
CA LEU A 45 -11.08 9.65 -7.91
C LEU A 45 -10.73 10.01 -9.35
N SER A 46 -11.65 10.61 -10.16
CA SER A 46 -11.27 11.03 -11.52
C SER A 46 -10.12 12.05 -11.52
N PRO A 47 -10.12 13.08 -10.65
CA PRO A 47 -8.99 14.02 -10.59
C PRO A 47 -7.67 13.34 -10.22
N VAL A 48 -7.73 12.26 -9.43
CA VAL A 48 -6.53 11.46 -9.10
C VAL A 48 -6.11 10.59 -10.28
N ALA A 49 -7.07 9.98 -10.98
CA ALA A 49 -6.80 9.18 -12.16
C ALA A 49 -6.13 9.99 -13.29
N ASP A 50 -6.37 11.29 -13.35
CA ASP A 50 -5.69 12.18 -14.29
C ASP A 50 -4.21 12.38 -13.94
N LEU A 51 -3.81 12.09 -12.69
CA LEU A 51 -2.43 12.12 -12.22
C LEU A 51 -1.69 10.77 -12.41
N ASP A 52 -2.30 9.72 -12.92
CA ASP A 52 -1.70 8.39 -13.06
C ASP A 52 -0.40 8.37 -13.89
N TYR A 53 -0.20 9.37 -14.76
CA TYR A 53 0.92 9.42 -15.72
C TYR A 53 1.82 10.64 -15.55
N LEU A 54 1.96 11.15 -14.31
CA LEU A 54 2.78 12.33 -14.01
C LEU A 54 4.24 12.17 -14.48
N VAL A 55 4.81 11.00 -14.28
CA VAL A 55 6.21 10.72 -14.63
C VAL A 55 6.27 9.52 -15.58
N ARG A 56 7.00 9.69 -16.68
CA ARG A 56 7.32 8.58 -17.59
C ARG A 56 8.50 7.80 -17.06
N VAL A 57 8.26 6.55 -16.67
CA VAL A 57 9.29 5.66 -16.13
C VAL A 57 9.06 4.24 -16.63
N GLY A 58 10.14 3.54 -16.94
CA GLY A 58 10.10 2.17 -17.44
C GLY A 58 9.73 1.16 -16.34
N LYS A 59 8.88 0.18 -16.67
CA LYS A 59 8.49 -0.89 -15.73
C LYS A 59 9.70 -1.61 -15.12
N ARG A 60 10.75 -1.86 -15.92
CA ARG A 60 11.98 -2.53 -15.45
C ARG A 60 12.71 -1.70 -14.39
N GLU A 61 12.75 -0.39 -14.56
CA GLU A 61 13.40 0.51 -13.60
C GLU A 61 12.63 0.56 -12.29
N LEU A 62 11.30 0.73 -12.34
CA LEU A 62 10.44 0.68 -11.16
C LEU A 62 10.57 -0.66 -10.43
N SER A 63 10.53 -1.78 -11.17
CA SER A 63 10.68 -3.10 -10.57
C SER A 63 12.01 -3.27 -9.80
N GLN A 64 13.11 -2.71 -10.31
CA GLN A 64 14.40 -2.78 -9.62
C GLN A 64 14.47 -1.98 -8.32
N LEU A 65 13.71 -0.88 -8.21
CA LEU A 65 13.71 0.01 -7.06
C LEU A 65 12.61 -0.31 -6.04
N LEU A 66 11.51 -0.89 -6.50
CA LEU A 66 10.29 -1.08 -5.71
C LEU A 66 9.94 -2.54 -5.43
N THR A 67 10.66 -3.51 -6.02
CA THR A 67 10.53 -4.90 -5.55
C THR A 67 11.03 -4.97 -4.11
N PRO A 68 10.24 -5.50 -3.17
CA PRO A 68 10.68 -5.66 -1.80
C PRO A 68 11.97 -6.46 -1.71
N VAL A 69 12.92 -6.01 -0.93
CA VAL A 69 14.17 -6.71 -0.65
C VAL A 69 13.89 -7.90 0.27
N CYS A 70 12.88 -7.78 1.13
CA CYS A 70 12.45 -8.82 2.05
C CYS A 70 10.94 -8.80 2.23
N SER A 71 10.37 -9.92 2.71
CA SER A 71 8.98 -10.00 3.11
C SER A 71 8.73 -9.06 4.30
N SER A 72 7.71 -8.22 4.20
CA SER A 72 7.30 -7.37 5.30
C SER A 72 5.93 -7.80 5.81
N PRO A 73 5.74 -7.89 7.14
CA PRO A 73 4.41 -8.05 7.73
C PRO A 73 3.59 -6.76 7.71
N THR A 74 4.16 -5.65 7.22
CA THR A 74 3.47 -4.36 7.21
C THR A 74 2.47 -4.30 6.06
N PRO A 75 1.34 -3.59 6.23
CA PRO A 75 0.32 -3.42 5.18
C PRO A 75 0.81 -2.59 3.99
N PHE A 76 2.02 -2.02 4.08
CA PHE A 76 2.64 -1.27 2.99
C PHE A 76 3.51 -2.21 2.17
N ALA A 77 3.00 -2.66 1.04
CA ALA A 77 3.72 -3.56 0.13
C ALA A 77 5.06 -2.98 -0.38
N CYS A 78 5.23 -1.65 -0.34
CA CYS A 78 6.50 -0.99 -0.70
C CYS A 78 7.48 -0.86 0.48
N SER A 79 7.08 -1.15 1.72
CA SER A 79 8.01 -1.16 2.84
C SER A 79 9.08 -2.21 2.57
N ASN A 80 10.33 -1.92 2.81
CA ASN A 80 11.49 -2.77 2.50
C ASN A 80 11.92 -2.82 1.02
N SER A 81 11.40 -1.96 0.15
CA SER A 81 12.00 -1.74 -1.17
C SER A 81 13.20 -0.79 -1.07
N ILE A 82 14.09 -0.85 -2.06
CA ILE A 82 15.23 0.09 -2.15
C ILE A 82 14.76 1.54 -2.08
N MET A 83 13.74 1.89 -2.85
CA MET A 83 13.21 3.25 -2.87
C MET A 83 12.61 3.65 -1.52
N TYR A 84 11.92 2.74 -0.84
CA TYR A 84 11.39 2.99 0.49
C TYR A 84 12.50 3.25 1.50
N MET A 85 13.52 2.39 1.54
CA MET A 85 14.67 2.53 2.44
C MET A 85 15.45 3.83 2.24
N MET A 86 15.40 4.43 1.05
CA MET A 86 16.08 5.67 0.73
C MET A 86 15.23 6.93 0.92
N VAL A 87 13.92 6.84 0.71
CA VAL A 87 13.03 8.01 0.78
C VAL A 87 12.37 8.14 2.15
N PHE A 88 12.02 7.02 2.80
CA PHE A 88 11.33 7.07 4.08
C PHE A 88 12.12 7.76 5.20
N PRO A 89 13.44 7.60 5.33
CA PRO A 89 14.23 8.38 6.29
C PRO A 89 14.06 9.90 6.13
N ALA A 90 14.03 10.41 4.89
CA ALA A 90 13.79 11.84 4.64
C ALA A 90 12.38 12.27 5.09
N ILE A 91 11.37 11.41 4.92
CA ILE A 91 10.00 11.67 5.41
C ILE A 91 10.00 11.71 6.93
N ARG A 92 10.61 10.70 7.57
CA ARG A 92 10.76 10.60 9.02
C ARG A 92 11.44 11.83 9.61
N ASP A 93 12.54 12.28 8.99
CA ASP A 93 13.36 13.39 9.46
C ASP A 93 12.74 14.76 9.13
N GLY A 94 11.60 14.78 8.44
CA GLY A 94 10.90 16.01 8.09
C GLY A 94 11.65 16.87 7.07
N ILE A 95 12.43 16.23 6.19
CA ILE A 95 13.21 16.92 5.17
C ILE A 95 12.28 17.62 4.17
N ASP A 96 12.56 18.91 3.91
CA ASP A 96 11.88 19.63 2.85
C ASP A 96 12.08 18.89 1.51
N PRO A 97 11.02 18.60 0.76
CA PRO A 97 11.14 17.92 -0.53
C PRO A 97 12.11 18.59 -1.51
N GLU A 98 12.32 19.91 -1.43
CA GLU A 98 13.28 20.61 -2.28
C GLU A 98 14.73 20.29 -1.93
N ASN A 99 14.99 19.87 -0.69
CA ASN A 99 16.32 19.50 -0.20
C ASN A 99 16.57 17.99 -0.28
N PHE A 100 15.63 17.20 -0.81
CA PHE A 100 15.72 15.74 -0.81
C PHE A 100 16.99 15.24 -1.53
N THR A 101 17.30 15.82 -2.69
CA THR A 101 18.49 15.40 -3.47
C THR A 101 19.78 15.70 -2.69
N GLU A 102 19.91 16.85 -2.05
CA GLU A 102 21.06 17.18 -1.19
C GLU A 102 21.14 16.22 0.00
N TYR A 103 20.02 15.98 0.67
CA TYR A 103 19.93 15.06 1.81
C TYR A 103 20.42 13.66 1.46
N ILE A 104 19.96 13.08 0.35
CA ILE A 104 20.31 11.71 -0.03
C ILE A 104 21.78 11.59 -0.49
N TYR A 105 22.36 12.66 -1.06
CA TYR A 105 23.76 12.68 -1.47
C TYR A 105 24.74 12.99 -0.34
N SER A 106 24.30 13.65 0.73
CA SER A 106 25.14 13.98 1.89
C SER A 106 25.35 12.82 2.86
N LYS A 107 24.62 11.71 2.70
CA LYS A 107 24.67 10.55 3.60
C LYS A 107 26.06 9.91 3.62
N THR A 108 26.58 9.72 4.83
CA THR A 108 27.76 8.88 5.09
C THR A 108 27.38 7.40 5.09
N ASP A 109 28.36 6.51 5.05
CA ASP A 109 28.09 5.07 5.16
C ASP A 109 27.41 4.73 6.49
N GLU A 110 27.76 5.42 7.57
CA GLU A 110 27.13 5.28 8.88
C GLU A 110 25.64 5.70 8.84
N ASP A 111 25.34 6.88 8.28
CA ASP A 111 23.96 7.35 8.10
C ASP A 111 23.12 6.35 7.31
N ILE A 112 23.69 5.76 6.26
CA ILE A 112 23.02 4.77 5.42
C ILE A 112 22.72 3.50 6.22
N MET A 113 23.68 3.02 7.02
CA MET A 113 23.49 1.85 7.88
C MET A 113 22.41 2.09 8.93
N VAL A 114 22.41 3.26 9.57
CA VAL A 114 21.38 3.70 10.53
C VAL A 114 20.00 3.73 9.87
N ASP A 115 19.88 4.35 8.71
CA ASP A 115 18.61 4.46 7.98
C ASP A 115 18.05 3.09 7.59
N ILE A 116 18.90 2.20 7.09
CA ILE A 116 18.49 0.83 6.73
C ILE A 116 17.98 0.07 7.96
N LEU A 117 18.73 0.07 9.08
CA LEU A 117 18.34 -0.61 10.30
C LEU A 117 17.04 -0.03 10.87
N SER A 118 16.89 1.29 10.87
CA SER A 118 15.66 1.94 11.36
C SER A 118 14.41 1.52 10.58
N VAL A 119 14.55 1.29 9.27
CA VAL A 119 13.46 0.78 8.44
C VAL A 119 13.16 -0.70 8.69
N LEU A 120 14.19 -1.50 8.92
CA LEU A 120 14.05 -2.96 9.07
C LEU A 120 13.55 -3.37 10.46
N GLU A 121 14.08 -2.76 11.51
CA GLU A 121 13.79 -3.14 12.89
C GLU A 121 12.54 -2.51 13.46
N SER A 122 12.24 -1.28 13.07
CA SER A 122 11.11 -0.54 13.61
C SER A 122 10.55 0.42 12.56
N PRO A 123 9.82 -0.08 11.54
CA PRO A 123 9.23 0.76 10.53
C PRO A 123 8.35 1.85 11.16
N GLY A 124 8.85 3.08 11.18
CA GLY A 124 8.12 4.25 11.65
C GLY A 124 8.31 4.65 13.13
N THR A 125 9.14 3.97 13.92
CA THR A 125 9.22 4.25 15.36
C THR A 125 10.60 4.50 15.95
N ALA A 126 11.72 4.15 15.34
CA ALA A 126 13.00 4.28 16.02
C ALA A 126 14.06 5.04 15.24
N THR A 127 14.73 5.96 15.91
CA THR A 127 16.09 6.39 15.60
C THR A 127 17.05 5.45 16.31
N VAL A 128 17.98 4.88 15.59
CA VAL A 128 19.12 4.18 16.19
C VAL A 128 19.99 5.24 16.82
N THR A 129 20.11 5.25 18.14
CA THR A 129 20.83 6.27 18.92
C THR A 129 22.30 5.90 19.18
N GLU A 130 22.72 4.72 18.78
CA GLU A 130 24.07 4.21 18.98
C GLU A 130 24.93 4.41 17.72
N GLU A 131 26.23 4.61 17.92
CA GLU A 131 27.21 4.65 16.84
C GLU A 131 27.23 3.29 16.12
N ILE A 132 26.89 3.28 14.83
CA ILE A 132 26.78 2.05 14.04
C ILE A 132 28.07 1.84 13.24
N THR A 133 28.94 1.00 13.76
CA THR A 133 30.09 0.48 12.97
C THR A 133 29.62 -0.60 12.02
N SER A 134 30.45 -0.92 11.01
CA SER A 134 30.15 -2.02 10.07
C SER A 134 29.89 -3.35 10.76
N ASP A 135 30.65 -3.68 11.80
CA ASP A 135 30.51 -4.94 12.54
C ASP A 135 29.16 -4.98 13.27
N VAL A 136 28.77 -3.89 13.94
CA VAL A 136 27.47 -3.77 14.61
C VAL A 136 26.33 -3.85 13.60
N PHE A 137 26.46 -3.20 12.44
CA PHE A 137 25.48 -3.29 11.37
C PHE A 137 25.25 -4.73 10.91
N TYR A 138 26.34 -5.49 10.66
CA TYR A 138 26.24 -6.88 10.22
C TYR A 138 25.59 -7.76 11.29
N GLU A 139 25.99 -7.63 12.55
CA GLU A 139 25.42 -8.39 13.67
C GLU A 139 23.92 -8.11 13.80
N ARG A 140 23.51 -6.83 13.75
CA ARG A 140 22.09 -6.45 13.82
C ARG A 140 21.31 -6.95 12.61
N LEU A 141 21.88 -6.87 11.40
CA LEU A 141 21.26 -7.37 10.19
C LEU A 141 21.05 -8.90 10.24
N GLU A 142 21.97 -9.66 10.84
CA GLU A 142 21.78 -11.10 11.07
C GLU A 142 20.62 -11.39 12.03
N ASN A 143 20.41 -10.53 13.03
CA ASN A 143 19.36 -10.67 14.03
C ASN A 143 17.97 -10.22 13.55
N THR A 144 17.84 -9.59 12.37
CA THR A 144 16.54 -9.13 11.82
C THR A 144 15.61 -10.27 11.39
N GLY A 145 16.06 -11.52 11.38
CA GLY A 145 15.28 -12.66 10.88
C GLY A 145 15.12 -12.71 9.36
N LEU A 146 15.83 -11.85 8.62
CA LEU A 146 15.84 -11.85 7.16
C LEU A 146 16.51 -13.13 6.61
N ASP A 147 15.96 -13.67 5.53
CA ASP A 147 16.62 -14.74 4.79
C ASP A 147 17.91 -14.25 4.10
N GLU A 148 18.73 -15.18 3.62
CA GLU A 148 20.01 -14.86 2.98
C GLU A 148 19.85 -13.96 1.74
N GLN A 149 18.79 -14.17 0.95
CA GLN A 149 18.54 -13.39 -0.26
C GLN A 149 18.18 -11.95 0.07
N ALA A 150 17.37 -11.74 1.10
CA ALA A 150 17.00 -10.42 1.61
C ALA A 150 18.22 -9.67 2.17
N ARG A 151 19.03 -10.34 2.99
CA ARG A 151 20.31 -9.78 3.51
C ARG A 151 21.23 -9.36 2.37
N LEU A 152 21.39 -10.21 1.35
CA LEU A 152 22.15 -9.84 0.16
C LEU A 152 21.59 -8.63 -0.58
N GLY A 153 20.26 -8.48 -0.61
CA GLY A 153 19.58 -7.31 -1.17
C GLY A 153 19.91 -6.03 -0.41
N VAL A 154 19.86 -6.07 0.93
CA VAL A 154 20.26 -4.95 1.82
C VAL A 154 21.74 -4.59 1.62
N MET A 155 22.61 -5.59 1.56
CA MET A 155 24.03 -5.38 1.31
C MET A 155 24.29 -4.72 -0.06
N LYS A 156 23.54 -5.12 -1.09
CA LYS A 156 23.62 -4.46 -2.41
C LYS A 156 23.19 -3.01 -2.36
N LEU A 157 22.19 -2.67 -1.54
CA LEU A 157 21.77 -1.29 -1.33
C LEU A 157 22.94 -0.49 -0.72
N LEU A 158 23.53 -0.97 0.36
CA LEU A 158 24.66 -0.29 1.02
C LEU A 158 25.82 -0.05 0.03
N PHE A 159 26.31 -1.10 -0.65
CA PHE A 159 27.45 -0.98 -1.58
C PHE A 159 27.16 -0.17 -2.84
N LYS A 160 25.91 -0.07 -3.28
CA LYS A 160 25.53 0.65 -4.49
C LYS A 160 24.70 1.91 -4.19
N TYR A 161 24.72 2.37 -2.95
CA TYR A 161 23.87 3.48 -2.50
C TYR A 161 23.99 4.71 -3.43
N LYS A 162 25.20 5.13 -3.78
CA LYS A 162 25.42 6.23 -4.70
C LYS A 162 24.75 6.04 -6.06
N SER A 163 24.81 4.86 -6.63
CA SER A 163 24.15 4.57 -7.92
C SER A 163 22.62 4.54 -7.79
N TYR A 164 22.09 4.09 -6.64
CA TYR A 164 20.67 4.14 -6.38
C TYR A 164 20.20 5.57 -6.06
N SER A 165 20.98 6.36 -5.32
CA SER A 165 20.62 7.74 -4.99
C SER A 165 20.47 8.60 -6.25
N GLU A 166 21.35 8.45 -7.24
CA GLU A 166 21.22 9.13 -8.54
C GLU A 166 19.88 8.81 -9.23
N ARG A 167 19.47 7.56 -9.21
CA ARG A 167 18.21 7.12 -9.85
C ARG A 167 16.99 7.53 -9.06
N VAL A 168 17.02 7.39 -7.74
CA VAL A 168 15.92 7.75 -6.85
C VAL A 168 15.70 9.24 -6.85
N SER A 169 16.76 10.07 -6.75
CA SER A 169 16.65 11.52 -6.83
C SER A 169 16.00 11.96 -8.14
N LEU A 170 16.46 11.41 -9.27
CA LEU A 170 15.91 11.76 -10.58
C LEU A 170 14.40 11.47 -10.68
N LEU A 171 13.95 10.34 -10.13
CA LEU A 171 12.54 9.98 -10.12
C LEU A 171 11.74 10.89 -9.19
N VAL A 172 12.22 11.11 -7.97
CA VAL A 172 11.57 11.97 -6.98
C VAL A 172 11.48 13.41 -7.48
N ASP A 173 12.57 13.97 -8.01
CA ASP A 173 12.59 15.34 -8.58
C ASP A 173 11.64 15.43 -9.78
N GLY A 174 11.61 14.40 -10.63
CA GLY A 174 10.68 14.31 -11.76
C GLY A 174 9.22 14.33 -11.27
N PHE A 175 8.91 13.59 -10.22
CA PHE A 175 7.58 13.57 -9.59
C PHE A 175 7.23 14.93 -8.95
N LEU A 176 8.12 15.50 -8.14
CA LEU A 176 7.89 16.79 -7.50
C LEU A 176 7.65 17.91 -8.52
N ASN A 177 8.43 17.93 -9.61
CA ASN A 177 8.24 18.88 -10.70
C ASN A 177 6.90 18.68 -11.42
N ALA A 178 6.46 17.44 -11.58
CA ALA A 178 5.16 17.13 -12.17
C ALA A 178 4.01 17.55 -11.25
N MET A 179 4.12 17.30 -9.94
CA MET A 179 3.14 17.75 -8.94
C MET A 179 3.02 19.27 -8.88
N ARG A 180 4.15 20.00 -9.04
CA ARG A 180 4.12 21.47 -9.13
C ARG A 180 3.37 21.98 -10.37
N ARG A 181 3.46 21.29 -11.51
CA ARG A 181 2.67 21.62 -12.71
C ARG A 181 1.19 21.40 -12.51
N GLU A 182 0.83 20.37 -11.75
CA GLU A 182 -0.55 20.00 -11.42
C GLU A 182 -1.08 20.66 -10.12
N ARG A 183 -0.40 21.69 -9.62
CA ARG A 183 -0.69 22.32 -8.32
C ARG A 183 -2.15 22.71 -8.11
N GLU A 184 -2.83 23.17 -9.16
CA GLU A 184 -4.23 23.58 -9.07
C GLU A 184 -5.16 22.40 -8.88
N ASN A 185 -4.91 21.29 -9.61
CA ASN A 185 -5.64 20.04 -9.46
C ASN A 185 -5.40 19.45 -8.06
N VAL A 186 -4.14 19.36 -7.64
CA VAL A 186 -3.74 18.89 -6.29
C VAL A 186 -4.38 19.75 -5.19
N ALA A 187 -4.34 21.06 -5.32
CA ALA A 187 -4.95 21.97 -4.35
C ALA A 187 -6.47 21.80 -4.27
N SER A 188 -7.14 21.55 -5.40
CA SER A 188 -8.57 21.26 -5.43
C SER A 188 -8.91 19.99 -4.66
N ILE A 189 -8.14 18.91 -4.88
CA ILE A 189 -8.29 17.64 -4.17
C ILE A 189 -8.09 17.83 -2.65
N CYS A 190 -7.00 18.49 -2.25
CA CYS A 190 -6.71 18.75 -0.83
C CYS A 190 -7.77 19.65 -0.17
N SER A 191 -8.29 20.64 -0.90
CA SER A 191 -9.37 21.52 -0.41
C SER A 191 -10.67 20.74 -0.17
N ALA A 192 -11.01 19.82 -1.07
CA ALA A 192 -12.18 18.95 -0.88
C ALA A 192 -12.03 18.04 0.35
N PHE A 193 -10.83 17.53 0.60
CA PHE A 193 -10.51 16.74 1.79
C PHE A 193 -10.58 17.61 3.07
N SER A 194 -9.95 18.81 3.08
CA SER A 194 -9.96 19.71 4.24
C SER A 194 -11.37 20.20 4.61
N LYS A 195 -12.28 20.31 3.65
CA LYS A 195 -13.70 20.63 3.93
C LYS A 195 -14.40 19.49 4.68
N ARG A 196 -13.99 18.24 4.46
CA ARG A 196 -14.53 17.07 5.15
C ARG A 196 -13.95 16.91 6.56
N TYR A 197 -12.70 17.33 6.76
CA TYR A 197 -11.96 17.25 8.02
C TYR A 197 -11.34 18.59 8.41
N PRO A 198 -12.15 19.59 8.80
CA PRO A 198 -11.69 20.99 8.94
C PRO A 198 -10.62 21.19 10.02
N GLU A 199 -10.60 20.38 11.07
CA GLU A 199 -9.69 20.54 12.22
C GLU A 199 -8.59 19.47 12.32
N GLY A 200 -8.49 18.56 11.34
CA GLY A 200 -7.55 17.43 11.44
C GLY A 200 -7.91 16.42 12.55
N SER A 201 -8.58 16.84 13.62
CA SER A 201 -9.05 15.97 14.72
C SER A 201 -9.94 14.82 14.23
N GLY A 202 -10.72 15.05 13.17
CA GLY A 202 -11.52 14.01 12.54
C GLY A 202 -10.69 12.91 11.89
N VAL A 203 -9.50 13.22 11.39
CA VAL A 203 -8.55 12.21 10.85
C VAL A 203 -8.03 11.35 11.98
N LEU A 204 -7.57 11.96 13.09
CA LEU A 204 -7.04 11.22 14.24
C LEU A 204 -8.11 10.32 14.87
N LYS A 205 -9.34 10.84 15.02
CA LYS A 205 -10.46 10.05 15.48
C LYS A 205 -10.73 8.84 14.60
N LYS A 206 -10.75 9.03 13.26
CA LYS A 206 -10.92 7.93 12.30
C LYS A 206 -9.83 6.87 12.43
N VAL A 207 -8.58 7.27 12.64
CA VAL A 207 -7.47 6.33 12.84
C VAL A 207 -7.68 5.50 14.09
N ASN A 208 -8.06 6.10 15.20
CA ASN A 208 -8.35 5.39 16.43
C ASN A 208 -9.53 4.42 16.26
N ASP A 209 -10.62 4.88 15.65
CA ASP A 209 -11.83 4.07 15.44
C ASP A 209 -11.60 2.88 14.50
N CYS A 210 -10.74 3.03 13.47
CA CYS A 210 -10.54 2.00 12.45
C CYS A 210 -9.47 0.97 12.80
N TYR A 211 -8.44 1.37 13.57
CA TYR A 211 -7.32 0.48 13.87
C TYR A 211 -7.28 0.03 15.32
N GLY A 212 -8.17 0.56 16.20
CA GLY A 212 -8.06 0.31 17.63
C GLY A 212 -6.68 0.70 18.19
N MET A 213 -5.91 1.46 17.41
CA MET A 213 -4.62 1.99 17.82
C MET A 213 -4.92 3.16 18.73
N GLY A 214 -4.97 2.93 20.02
CA GLY A 214 -4.90 4.02 20.99
C GLY A 214 -3.62 4.81 20.68
N LEU A 215 -3.71 5.79 19.77
CA LEU A 215 -2.62 6.76 19.62
C LEU A 215 -2.45 7.40 21.01
N PRO A 216 -1.24 7.36 21.56
CA PRO A 216 -1.01 7.94 22.87
C PRO A 216 -1.43 9.41 22.86
N ASP A 217 -2.15 9.85 23.90
CA ASP A 217 -2.61 11.24 24.04
C ASP A 217 -1.45 12.25 24.19
N ASP A 218 -0.24 11.75 24.47
CA ASP A 218 0.99 12.49 24.67
C ASP A 218 1.81 12.69 23.39
N ILE A 219 1.41 12.08 22.26
CA ILE A 219 2.09 12.23 20.97
C ILE A 219 1.37 13.28 20.11
N GLU A 220 2.11 14.30 19.66
CA GLU A 220 1.59 15.27 18.72
C GLU A 220 1.57 14.69 17.30
N MET A 221 0.38 14.33 16.82
CA MET A 221 0.17 13.75 15.50
C MET A 221 -0.23 14.82 14.48
N THR A 222 0.54 14.95 13.41
CA THR A 222 0.24 15.84 12.28
C THR A 222 -0.55 15.09 11.21
N PRO A 223 -1.79 15.52 10.88
CA PRO A 223 -2.60 14.90 9.84
C PRO A 223 -2.21 15.37 8.44
N TYR A 224 -2.06 14.42 7.53
CA TYR A 224 -1.84 14.64 6.10
C TYR A 224 -2.95 13.94 5.30
N CYS A 225 -3.32 14.54 4.17
CA CYS A 225 -4.12 13.87 3.16
C CYS A 225 -3.19 13.12 2.19
N SER A 226 -3.57 11.92 1.77
CA SER A 226 -2.84 11.19 0.74
C SER A 226 -3.70 11.01 -0.50
N ILE A 227 -3.11 11.33 -1.64
CA ILE A 227 -3.73 11.25 -2.97
C ILE A 227 -3.55 9.85 -3.55
N PHE A 228 -2.31 9.35 -3.55
CA PHE A 228 -2.00 8.05 -4.17
C PHE A 228 -2.22 6.86 -3.24
N MET A 229 -2.29 7.07 -1.94
CA MET A 229 -2.80 6.09 -0.97
C MET A 229 -4.28 6.36 -0.66
N TYR A 230 -5.10 6.57 -1.68
CA TYR A 230 -6.46 7.13 -1.54
C TYR A 230 -7.42 6.29 -0.69
N ASP A 231 -7.17 4.99 -0.54
CA ASP A 231 -8.06 4.00 0.07
C ASP A 231 -7.55 3.41 1.39
N HIS A 232 -6.46 3.96 1.95
CA HIS A 232 -5.85 3.49 3.19
C HIS A 232 -5.57 4.63 4.16
N ILE A 233 -5.26 4.25 5.40
CA ILE A 233 -4.72 5.13 6.43
C ILE A 233 -3.38 4.58 6.87
N ALA A 234 -2.42 5.46 7.12
CA ALA A 234 -1.13 5.15 7.68
C ALA A 234 -0.82 6.07 8.85
N ALA A 235 -0.21 5.55 9.89
CA ALA A 235 0.31 6.34 10.99
C ALA A 235 1.77 5.98 11.22
N PHE A 236 2.59 7.00 11.39
CA PHE A 236 4.00 6.87 11.72
C PHE A 236 4.28 7.71 12.96
N VAL A 237 4.84 7.10 13.98
CA VAL A 237 5.26 7.77 15.19
C VAL A 237 6.77 7.97 15.10
N LYS A 238 7.20 9.22 15.21
CA LYS A 238 8.59 9.59 15.34
C LYS A 238 8.90 9.69 16.82
N GLN A 239 9.62 8.71 17.35
CA GLN A 239 10.22 8.85 18.66
C GLN A 239 11.40 9.81 18.53
N TYR A 240 11.13 11.09 18.62
CA TYR A 240 12.13 12.12 18.75
C TYR A 240 12.03 12.65 20.17
N GLN A 241 13.11 12.56 20.88
CA GLN A 241 13.37 13.53 21.91
C GLN A 241 13.85 14.79 21.17
N ASP A 242 12.91 15.65 20.79
CA ASP A 242 13.27 17.04 20.56
C ASP A 242 13.73 17.66 21.88
N ASP A 243 14.22 18.92 21.85
CA ASP A 243 14.61 19.64 23.07
C ASP A 243 13.45 19.76 24.08
N THR A 244 12.23 19.39 23.72
CA THR A 244 11.03 19.37 24.57
C THR A 244 10.70 17.98 25.12
N GLY A 245 11.35 16.92 24.65
CA GLY A 245 11.16 15.54 25.13
C GLY A 245 9.82 14.92 24.71
N LYS A 246 9.14 15.48 23.70
CA LYS A 246 7.86 14.96 23.21
C LYS A 246 8.04 14.19 21.91
N ASP A 247 7.43 13.03 21.86
CA ASP A 247 7.28 12.28 20.63
C ASP A 247 6.33 13.00 19.64
N SER A 248 6.63 12.93 18.36
CA SER A 248 5.78 13.47 17.31
C SER A 248 5.48 12.40 16.27
N GLY A 249 4.42 12.61 15.50
CA GLY A 249 4.07 11.64 14.47
C GLY A 249 3.29 12.25 13.31
N MET A 250 3.04 11.45 12.31
CA MET A 250 2.19 11.80 11.19
C MET A 250 1.10 10.76 10.96
N VAL A 251 -0.07 11.24 10.58
CA VAL A 251 -1.17 10.40 10.12
C VAL A 251 -1.49 10.79 8.70
N LEU A 252 -1.43 9.82 7.79
CA LEU A 252 -1.82 9.99 6.40
C LEU A 252 -3.13 9.28 6.17
N MET A 253 -4.11 10.00 5.67
CA MET A 253 -5.41 9.44 5.34
C MET A 253 -5.70 9.65 3.86
N GLY A 254 -6.03 8.57 3.18
CA GLY A 254 -6.39 8.59 1.78
C GLY A 254 -7.67 9.40 1.52
N ILE A 255 -7.66 10.20 0.47
CA ILE A 255 -8.80 11.10 0.12
C ILE A 255 -10.11 10.36 -0.11
N GLY A 256 -10.04 9.09 -0.52
CA GLY A 256 -11.17 8.20 -0.78
C GLY A 256 -11.46 7.21 0.34
N TYR A 257 -10.72 7.25 1.45
CA TYR A 257 -10.79 6.23 2.48
C TYR A 257 -12.23 5.98 2.98
N ASP A 258 -12.96 7.03 3.35
CA ASP A 258 -14.34 6.88 3.84
C ASP A 258 -15.28 6.27 2.82
N LEU A 259 -15.12 6.63 1.55
CA LEU A 259 -15.95 6.09 0.48
C LEU A 259 -15.62 4.62 0.21
N VAL A 260 -14.33 4.29 0.16
CA VAL A 260 -13.88 2.91 -0.05
C VAL A 260 -14.18 2.04 1.16
N SER A 261 -13.96 2.53 2.39
CA SER A 261 -14.33 1.81 3.61
C SER A 261 -15.83 1.57 3.71
N SER A 262 -16.66 2.57 3.36
CA SER A 262 -18.12 2.39 3.36
C SER A 262 -18.61 1.30 2.41
N VAL A 263 -17.91 1.06 1.31
CA VAL A 263 -18.22 -0.05 0.42
C VAL A 263 -17.54 -1.35 0.85
N ARG A 264 -16.40 -1.29 1.54
CA ARG A 264 -15.81 -2.46 2.23
C ARG A 264 -16.75 -2.95 3.34
N ASP A 265 -17.39 -2.07 4.08
CA ASP A 265 -18.41 -2.41 5.09
C ASP A 265 -19.68 -3.02 4.45
N ILE A 266 -20.03 -2.60 3.22
CA ILE A 266 -21.10 -3.23 2.43
C ILE A 266 -20.71 -4.66 2.00
N ILE A 267 -19.41 -4.98 1.85
CA ILE A 267 -18.91 -6.36 1.62
C ILE A 267 -19.26 -7.31 2.79
N SER A 268 -19.64 -6.77 3.91
CA SER A 268 -20.18 -7.52 5.06
C SER A 268 -21.70 -7.67 5.00
N SER A 269 -22.39 -7.23 3.93
CA SER A 269 -23.82 -7.42 3.81
C SER A 269 -24.14 -8.91 3.59
N PRO A 270 -25.27 -9.39 4.16
CA PRO A 270 -25.70 -10.76 3.96
C PRO A 270 -25.81 -11.15 2.47
N GLU A 271 -26.15 -10.20 1.60
CA GLU A 271 -26.29 -10.39 0.16
C GLU A 271 -24.94 -10.67 -0.52
N GLU A 272 -23.90 -9.94 -0.14
CA GLU A 272 -22.54 -10.17 -0.68
C GLU A 272 -21.93 -11.46 -0.17
N LEU A 273 -22.11 -11.78 1.11
CA LEU A 273 -21.73 -13.07 1.65
C LEU A 273 -22.46 -14.21 0.95
N ALA A 274 -23.75 -14.04 0.66
CA ALA A 274 -24.52 -15.02 -0.11
C ALA A 274 -23.99 -15.17 -1.54
N MET A 275 -23.59 -14.07 -2.22
CA MET A 275 -22.96 -14.11 -3.53
C MET A 275 -21.62 -14.84 -3.49
N LEU A 276 -20.80 -14.57 -2.49
CA LEU A 276 -19.51 -15.22 -2.29
C LEU A 276 -19.68 -16.73 -2.05
N PHE A 277 -20.55 -17.11 -1.10
CA PHE A 277 -20.84 -18.52 -0.84
C PHE A 277 -21.40 -19.22 -2.07
N LYS A 278 -22.26 -18.55 -2.84
CA LYS A 278 -22.75 -19.07 -4.11
C LYS A 278 -21.66 -19.22 -5.16
N ALA A 279 -20.67 -18.32 -5.18
CA ALA A 279 -19.50 -18.44 -6.06
C ALA A 279 -18.61 -19.63 -5.64
N LEU A 280 -18.51 -19.95 -4.35
CA LEU A 280 -17.69 -21.04 -3.82
C LEU A 280 -18.43 -22.39 -3.70
N SER A 281 -19.76 -22.41 -3.83
CA SER A 281 -20.59 -23.60 -3.56
C SER A 281 -20.45 -24.75 -4.56
N GLU A 282 -19.70 -24.59 -5.65
CA GLU A 282 -19.53 -25.60 -6.67
C GLU A 282 -18.11 -26.20 -6.62
N PRO A 283 -17.96 -27.52 -6.48
CA PRO A 283 -16.66 -28.18 -6.33
C PRO A 283 -15.65 -27.80 -7.40
N SER A 284 -16.08 -27.76 -8.65
CA SER A 284 -15.20 -27.39 -9.79
C SER A 284 -14.58 -26.00 -9.67
N ARG A 285 -15.26 -25.05 -9.02
CA ARG A 285 -14.68 -23.72 -8.78
C ARG A 285 -13.64 -23.73 -7.67
N LEU A 286 -13.81 -24.59 -6.66
CA LEU A 286 -12.79 -24.80 -5.64
C LEU A 286 -11.54 -25.46 -6.22
N ASP A 287 -11.70 -26.41 -7.16
CA ASP A 287 -10.59 -27.02 -7.88
C ASP A 287 -9.82 -25.98 -8.70
N ILE A 288 -10.54 -25.10 -9.40
CA ILE A 288 -9.93 -23.97 -10.14
C ILE A 288 -9.16 -23.04 -9.20
N ILE A 289 -9.74 -22.66 -8.06
CA ILE A 289 -9.08 -21.83 -7.05
C ILE A 289 -7.81 -22.50 -6.53
N ASN A 290 -7.84 -23.80 -6.27
CA ASN A 290 -6.65 -24.55 -5.84
C ASN A 290 -5.54 -24.52 -6.90
N LEU A 291 -5.88 -24.66 -8.18
CA LEU A 291 -4.91 -24.54 -9.26
C LEU A 291 -4.32 -23.11 -9.34
N LEU A 292 -5.17 -22.09 -9.24
CA LEU A 292 -4.74 -20.69 -9.30
C LEU A 292 -3.96 -20.23 -8.06
N ARG A 293 -4.09 -20.95 -6.93
CA ARG A 293 -3.26 -20.72 -5.74
C ARG A 293 -1.77 -21.01 -6.01
N GLU A 294 -1.49 -21.98 -6.85
CA GLU A 294 -0.13 -22.38 -7.19
C GLU A 294 0.49 -21.44 -8.23
N SER A 295 -0.23 -21.14 -9.30
CA SER A 295 0.26 -20.27 -10.37
C SER A 295 -0.87 -19.68 -11.21
N PRO A 296 -0.69 -18.49 -11.82
CA PRO A 296 -1.58 -17.98 -12.84
C PRO A 296 -1.74 -18.97 -14.00
N ALA A 297 -2.96 -19.09 -14.53
CA ALA A 297 -3.26 -19.98 -15.65
C ALA A 297 -4.25 -19.34 -16.62
N TYR A 298 -4.21 -19.73 -17.90
CA TYR A 298 -5.22 -19.31 -18.87
C TYR A 298 -6.28 -20.39 -19.10
N GLY A 299 -7.41 -20.02 -19.71
CA GLY A 299 -8.60 -20.87 -19.77
C GLY A 299 -8.38 -22.28 -20.32
N GLN A 300 -7.50 -22.46 -21.31
CA GLN A 300 -7.21 -23.78 -21.86
C GLN A 300 -6.43 -24.65 -20.89
N GLU A 301 -5.43 -24.10 -20.16
CA GLU A 301 -4.70 -24.84 -19.12
C GLU A 301 -5.63 -25.30 -18.00
N LEU A 302 -6.57 -24.44 -17.60
CA LEU A 302 -7.58 -24.80 -16.61
C LEU A 302 -8.50 -25.91 -17.12
N SER A 303 -8.90 -25.86 -18.40
CA SER A 303 -9.71 -26.90 -19.05
C SER A 303 -8.98 -28.26 -19.04
N GLU A 304 -7.72 -28.27 -19.40
CA GLU A 304 -6.89 -29.49 -19.43
C GLU A 304 -6.67 -30.07 -18.02
N LYS A 305 -6.36 -29.22 -17.04
CA LYS A 305 -6.08 -29.66 -15.65
C LYS A 305 -7.34 -30.11 -14.90
N THR A 306 -8.49 -29.52 -15.19
CA THR A 306 -9.77 -29.88 -14.53
C THR A 306 -10.59 -30.89 -15.31
N ALA A 307 -10.20 -31.24 -16.52
CA ALA A 307 -10.96 -32.05 -17.47
C ALA A 307 -12.36 -31.48 -17.78
N LEU A 308 -12.57 -30.18 -17.63
CA LEU A 308 -13.81 -29.49 -17.93
C LEU A 308 -13.75 -28.87 -19.33
N HIS A 309 -14.92 -28.79 -19.98
CA HIS A 309 -15.01 -28.15 -21.28
C HIS A 309 -14.68 -26.64 -21.20
N PRO A 310 -14.00 -26.04 -22.22
CA PRO A 310 -13.62 -24.63 -22.21
C PRO A 310 -14.77 -23.65 -21.93
N THR A 311 -15.99 -23.94 -22.42
CA THR A 311 -17.16 -23.11 -22.13
C THR A 311 -17.56 -23.17 -20.66
N THR A 312 -17.40 -24.32 -20.00
CA THR A 312 -17.66 -24.48 -18.57
C THR A 312 -16.62 -23.69 -17.76
N ILE A 313 -15.36 -23.77 -18.14
CA ILE A 313 -14.29 -22.94 -17.54
C ILE A 313 -14.63 -21.45 -17.68
N SER A 314 -15.03 -20.99 -18.88
CA SER A 314 -15.39 -19.57 -19.08
C SER A 314 -16.53 -19.15 -18.16
N HIS A 315 -17.53 -19.98 -17.95
CA HIS A 315 -18.62 -19.74 -17.01
C HIS A 315 -18.15 -19.68 -15.55
N HIS A 316 -17.27 -20.59 -15.14
CA HIS A 316 -16.71 -20.59 -13.79
C HIS A 316 -15.85 -19.36 -13.56
N MET A 317 -14.98 -19.02 -14.53
CA MET A 317 -14.12 -17.85 -14.43
C MET A 317 -14.93 -16.55 -14.36
N ALA A 318 -15.96 -16.39 -15.20
CA ALA A 318 -16.83 -15.21 -15.15
C ALA A 318 -17.46 -15.02 -13.75
N ARG A 319 -17.88 -16.10 -13.10
CA ARG A 319 -18.44 -16.05 -11.72
C ARG A 319 -17.38 -15.74 -10.66
N LEU A 320 -16.20 -16.34 -10.77
CA LEU A 320 -15.09 -16.09 -9.83
C LEU A 320 -14.56 -14.65 -9.97
N VAL A 321 -14.48 -14.14 -11.19
CA VAL A 321 -14.10 -12.74 -11.46
C VAL A 321 -15.18 -11.78 -10.95
N ALA A 322 -16.46 -12.07 -11.21
CA ALA A 322 -17.58 -11.26 -10.69
C ALA A 322 -17.61 -11.22 -9.14
N ALA A 323 -17.20 -12.32 -8.49
CA ALA A 323 -17.05 -12.40 -7.04
C ALA A 323 -15.69 -11.82 -6.53
N ASN A 324 -14.87 -11.24 -7.40
CA ASN A 324 -13.55 -10.70 -7.10
C ASN A 324 -12.54 -11.72 -6.48
N LEU A 325 -12.86 -13.00 -6.56
CA LEU A 325 -11.97 -14.07 -6.09
C LEU A 325 -10.78 -14.29 -7.04
N VAL A 326 -10.95 -13.91 -8.30
CA VAL A 326 -9.96 -14.06 -9.37
C VAL A 326 -9.87 -12.77 -10.17
N GLU A 327 -8.65 -12.38 -10.49
CA GLU A 327 -8.33 -11.30 -11.41
C GLU A 327 -8.00 -11.86 -12.80
N CYS A 328 -8.27 -11.07 -13.84
CA CYS A 328 -7.89 -11.42 -15.21
C CYS A 328 -6.95 -10.37 -15.81
N ASP A 329 -5.91 -10.83 -16.49
CA ASP A 329 -4.94 -10.00 -17.19
C ASP A 329 -4.70 -10.51 -18.61
N LEU A 330 -4.75 -9.61 -19.59
CA LEU A 330 -4.51 -9.95 -20.99
C LEU A 330 -3.00 -9.93 -21.28
N ARG A 331 -2.41 -11.12 -21.46
CA ARG A 331 -0.99 -11.28 -21.83
C ARG A 331 -0.88 -11.95 -23.19
N THR A 332 -0.16 -11.33 -24.13
CA THR A 332 0.15 -11.94 -25.44
C THR A 332 -1.07 -12.60 -26.13
N ALA A 333 -2.19 -11.87 -26.22
CA ALA A 333 -3.46 -12.34 -26.78
C ALA A 333 -4.16 -13.48 -26.00
N LYS A 334 -3.74 -13.81 -24.79
CA LYS A 334 -4.40 -14.77 -23.89
C LYS A 334 -4.82 -14.08 -22.60
N THR A 335 -5.99 -14.42 -22.09
CA THR A 335 -6.45 -13.97 -20.77
C THR A 335 -5.92 -14.92 -19.71
N TYR A 336 -5.02 -14.43 -18.85
CA TYR A 336 -4.55 -15.14 -17.67
C TYR A 336 -5.40 -14.79 -16.47
N TYR A 337 -5.63 -15.78 -15.64
CA TYR A 337 -6.37 -15.67 -14.40
C TYR A 337 -5.41 -15.86 -13.22
N THR A 338 -5.56 -15.02 -12.22
CA THR A 338 -4.75 -15.02 -10.99
C THR A 338 -5.66 -14.98 -9.78
N LEU A 339 -5.39 -15.78 -8.75
CA LEU A 339 -6.14 -15.72 -7.50
C LEU A 339 -5.91 -14.38 -6.81
N ASN A 340 -6.98 -13.67 -6.46
CA ASN A 340 -6.92 -12.46 -5.64
C ASN A 340 -6.73 -12.85 -4.16
N LYS A 341 -5.49 -13.18 -3.80
CA LYS A 341 -5.14 -13.70 -2.46
C LYS A 341 -5.47 -12.71 -1.35
N GLU A 342 -5.22 -11.41 -1.58
CA GLU A 342 -5.49 -10.36 -0.60
C GLU A 342 -6.98 -10.28 -0.27
N TYR A 343 -7.82 -10.29 -1.30
CA TYR A 343 -9.27 -10.26 -1.12
C TYR A 343 -9.81 -11.52 -0.45
N VAL A 344 -9.26 -12.69 -0.79
CA VAL A 344 -9.66 -13.96 -0.15
C VAL A 344 -9.34 -13.96 1.33
N ILE A 345 -8.14 -13.46 1.71
CA ILE A 345 -7.73 -13.34 3.11
C ILE A 345 -8.63 -12.35 3.86
N ASP A 346 -8.85 -11.17 3.29
CA ASP A 346 -9.71 -10.12 3.87
C ASP A 346 -11.15 -10.64 4.15
N ILE A 347 -11.72 -11.40 3.22
CA ILE A 347 -13.03 -12.02 3.42
C ILE A 347 -13.02 -13.06 4.54
N LEU A 348 -11.98 -13.90 4.59
CA LEU A 348 -11.88 -14.93 5.65
C LEU A 348 -11.76 -14.28 7.04
N ASP A 349 -11.01 -13.22 7.17
CA ASP A 349 -10.86 -12.48 8.42
C ASP A 349 -12.18 -11.81 8.85
N ARG A 350 -12.95 -11.28 7.90
CA ARG A 350 -14.28 -10.70 8.16
C ARG A 350 -15.30 -11.76 8.55
N LEU A 351 -15.32 -12.90 7.85
CA LEU A 351 -16.17 -14.02 8.23
C LEU A 351 -15.84 -14.49 9.64
N ARG A 352 -14.55 -14.57 9.97
CA ARG A 352 -14.10 -14.91 11.32
C ARG A 352 -14.62 -13.90 12.35
N ALA A 353 -14.54 -12.58 12.08
CA ALA A 353 -15.04 -11.56 12.98
C ALA A 353 -16.55 -11.70 13.22
N VAL A 354 -17.37 -11.86 12.17
CA VAL A 354 -18.82 -12.07 12.26
C VAL A 354 -19.18 -13.27 13.13
N PHE A 355 -18.44 -14.38 13.01
CA PHE A 355 -18.70 -15.58 13.80
C PHE A 355 -18.09 -15.54 15.21
N SER A 356 -17.04 -14.71 15.45
CA SER A 356 -16.45 -14.54 16.78
C SER A 356 -17.34 -13.68 17.69
N GLU A 357 -17.96 -12.64 17.18
CA GLU A 357 -18.92 -11.82 17.94
C GLU A 357 -20.15 -12.62 18.43
N CYS A 358 -20.50 -13.71 17.75
CA CYS A 358 -21.55 -14.62 18.20
C CYS A 358 -21.14 -15.53 19.37
N ALA A 359 -19.83 -15.68 19.65
CA ALA A 359 -19.34 -16.56 20.71
C ALA A 359 -19.35 -15.86 22.09
N ASP A 360 -19.08 -14.54 22.13
CA ASP A 360 -18.98 -13.79 23.38
C ASP A 360 -20.35 -13.40 24.00
N SER A 361 -21.45 -13.58 23.26
CA SER A 361 -22.78 -13.28 23.77
C SER A 361 -23.45 -14.41 24.59
N LYS A 362 -22.76 -15.52 24.87
CA LYS A 362 -23.32 -16.68 25.59
C LYS A 362 -22.90 -16.79 27.06
N ASP A 363 -22.01 -15.94 27.57
CA ASP A 363 -21.56 -16.01 28.94
C ASP A 363 -22.21 -14.98 29.90
N GLU A 364 -23.25 -14.25 29.44
CA GLU A 364 -24.10 -13.43 30.30
C GLU A 364 -25.56 -13.93 30.29
N LYS A 365 -25.77 -15.11 30.93
CA LYS A 365 -27.11 -15.50 31.45
C LYS A 365 -26.97 -16.45 32.64
#